data_799053c0e1f5db78cc38c43218e7bed3
#
_entry.id   799053c0e1f5db78cc38c43218e7bed3
#
_cell.length_a   1.000
_cell.length_b   1.000
_cell.length_c   1.000
_cell.angle_alpha   90.00
_cell.angle_beta   90.00
_cell.angle_gamma   90.00
#
_symmetry.space_group_name_H-M   'P 1'
#
loop_
_entity.id
_entity.type
_entity.pdbx_description
1 polymer ?
#
loop_
_entity_poly.entity_id
_entity_poly.type
_entity_poly.pdbx_seq_one_letter_code
_entity_poly.pdbx_strand_id
1 'polypeptide(L)'
;MKLAQEREILDILRKELAENCIAESRISTDRPVVIINREALLQALRLLVEKFDSRFCTITAVDNGVDFELIYHMSIKGLVINVKTVVPKEESEVASVTKIIPGAATAEREICDLFKINFKGLADSRPLIVPSEWRDVKAPLRKPMSGIVAEYQKPTVETLMQQGQVFTMPSSVKAHRQKLKLPEIQTTMARPEALKELHEIAEAVEFDKRVGYDRLKKKLRY
;
A
#
# COMPACT_ATOMS: atom_id res chain seq x y z
N MET A 1 -12.40 -21.45 -22.52
CA MET A 1 -13.54 -21.29 -21.59
C MET A 1 -13.43 -20.02 -20.76
N LYS A 2 -12.40 -19.78 -19.96
CA LYS A 2 -12.27 -18.57 -19.09
C LYS A 2 -12.36 -17.25 -19.86
N LEU A 3 -11.67 -17.09 -20.98
CA LEU A 3 -11.70 -15.88 -21.81
C LEU A 3 -13.07 -15.56 -22.42
N ALA A 4 -13.85 -16.58 -22.79
CA ALA A 4 -15.19 -16.38 -23.31
C ALA A 4 -16.15 -15.89 -22.19
N GLN A 5 -16.04 -16.48 -21.01
CA GLN A 5 -16.81 -16.09 -19.84
C GLN A 5 -16.43 -14.68 -19.37
N GLU A 6 -15.17 -14.32 -19.41
CA GLU A 6 -14.69 -12.97 -19.10
C GLU A 6 -15.33 -11.93 -20.04
N ARG A 7 -15.30 -12.17 -21.34
CA ARG A 7 -15.90 -11.27 -22.34
C ARG A 7 -17.40 -11.09 -22.13
N GLU A 8 -18.11 -12.18 -21.88
CA GLU A 8 -19.55 -12.14 -21.59
C GLU A 8 -19.85 -11.25 -20.38
N ILE A 9 -19.08 -11.39 -19.30
CA ILE A 9 -19.28 -10.58 -18.09
C ILE A 9 -18.99 -9.10 -18.36
N LEU A 10 -17.88 -8.81 -19.05
CA LEU A 10 -17.50 -7.45 -19.39
C LEU A 10 -18.51 -6.79 -20.32
N ASP A 11 -19.01 -7.50 -21.33
CA ASP A 11 -20.03 -7.00 -22.28
C ASP A 11 -21.36 -6.67 -21.56
N ILE A 12 -21.75 -7.51 -20.61
CA ILE A 12 -22.95 -7.25 -19.79
C ILE A 12 -22.74 -6.03 -18.89
N LEU A 13 -21.59 -5.91 -18.24
CA LEU A 13 -21.28 -4.73 -17.43
C LEU A 13 -21.26 -3.45 -18.25
N ARG A 14 -20.66 -3.47 -19.46
CA ARG A 14 -20.70 -2.33 -20.38
C ARG A 14 -22.11 -1.94 -20.77
N LYS A 15 -22.93 -2.92 -21.13
CA LYS A 15 -24.30 -2.69 -21.56
C LYS A 15 -25.17 -2.09 -20.46
N GLU A 16 -25.05 -2.61 -19.23
CA GLU A 16 -25.91 -2.20 -18.11
C GLU A 16 -25.42 -0.91 -17.42
N LEU A 17 -24.11 -0.67 -17.42
CA LEU A 17 -23.52 0.53 -16.81
C LEU A 17 -23.35 1.67 -17.82
N ALA A 18 -23.35 1.38 -19.11
CA ALA A 18 -23.25 2.35 -20.21
C ALA A 18 -22.15 3.41 -19.94
N GLU A 19 -22.55 4.68 -19.81
CA GLU A 19 -21.64 5.82 -19.59
C GLU A 19 -20.88 5.78 -18.25
N ASN A 20 -21.33 4.99 -17.29
CA ASN A 20 -20.69 4.84 -15.99
C ASN A 20 -19.49 3.87 -15.99
N CYS A 21 -19.31 3.14 -17.07
CA CYS A 21 -18.11 2.32 -17.28
C CYS A 21 -17.07 3.16 -18.01
N ILE A 22 -16.06 3.66 -17.27
CA ILE A 22 -15.08 4.62 -17.79
C ILE A 22 -14.05 3.92 -18.67
N ALA A 23 -13.49 2.80 -18.21
CA ALA A 23 -12.44 2.09 -18.91
C ALA A 23 -12.33 0.64 -18.44
N GLU A 24 -11.68 -0.15 -19.28
CA GLU A 24 -11.22 -1.49 -18.93
C GLU A 24 -9.71 -1.54 -19.05
N SER A 25 -9.08 -2.19 -18.11
CA SER A 25 -7.66 -2.46 -18.14
C SER A 25 -7.39 -3.88 -17.64
N ARG A 26 -6.13 -4.30 -17.69
CA ARG A 26 -5.70 -5.60 -17.18
C ARG A 26 -4.46 -5.45 -16.33
N ILE A 27 -4.49 -6.01 -15.14
CA ILE A 27 -3.28 -6.11 -14.30
C ILE A 27 -2.44 -7.31 -14.79
N SER A 28 -3.11 -8.36 -15.29
CA SER A 28 -2.51 -9.59 -15.81
C SER A 28 -3.46 -10.20 -16.82
N THR A 29 -2.98 -11.19 -17.60
CA THR A 29 -3.80 -11.94 -18.56
C THR A 29 -5.09 -12.51 -17.98
N ASP A 30 -5.09 -12.84 -16.68
CA ASP A 30 -6.20 -13.50 -15.98
C ASP A 30 -6.96 -12.57 -14.99
N ARG A 31 -6.67 -11.27 -14.99
CA ARG A 31 -7.25 -10.33 -14.01
C ARG A 31 -7.74 -9.05 -14.68
N PRO A 32 -8.94 -9.07 -15.26
CA PRO A 32 -9.57 -7.88 -15.82
C PRO A 32 -9.89 -6.87 -14.70
N VAL A 33 -9.75 -5.60 -15.04
CA VAL A 33 -10.12 -4.47 -14.19
C VAL A 33 -11.13 -3.62 -14.94
N VAL A 34 -12.27 -3.41 -14.34
CA VAL A 34 -13.31 -2.51 -14.85
C VAL A 34 -13.31 -1.25 -14.00
N ILE A 35 -13.08 -0.12 -14.64
CA ILE A 35 -13.06 1.18 -13.97
C ILE A 35 -14.45 1.82 -14.13
N ILE A 36 -15.09 2.13 -13.03
CA ILE A 36 -16.46 2.64 -13.00
C ILE A 36 -16.55 3.92 -12.18
N ASN A 37 -17.58 4.71 -12.46
CA ASN A 37 -17.91 5.87 -11.64
C ASN A 37 -18.34 5.45 -10.23
N ARG A 38 -18.02 6.27 -9.23
CA ARG A 38 -18.35 6.06 -7.82
C ARG A 38 -19.84 5.81 -7.57
N GLU A 39 -20.69 6.52 -8.30
CA GLU A 39 -22.16 6.43 -8.19
C GLU A 39 -22.72 5.10 -8.71
N ALA A 40 -22.06 4.50 -9.70
CA ALA A 40 -22.47 3.22 -10.28
C ALA A 40 -21.90 1.99 -9.54
N LEU A 41 -21.09 2.19 -8.50
CA LEU A 41 -20.46 1.11 -7.76
C LEU A 41 -21.46 0.07 -7.23
N LEU A 42 -22.52 0.53 -6.57
CA LEU A 42 -23.54 -0.37 -6.01
C LEU A 42 -24.28 -1.13 -7.13
N GLN A 43 -24.56 -0.49 -8.25
CA GLN A 43 -25.20 -1.12 -9.39
C GLN A 43 -24.31 -2.21 -9.99
N ALA A 44 -23.02 -1.90 -10.20
CA ALA A 44 -22.06 -2.85 -10.75
C ALA A 44 -21.90 -4.10 -9.86
N LEU A 45 -21.72 -3.91 -8.55
CA LEU A 45 -21.57 -5.03 -7.62
C LEU A 45 -22.85 -5.85 -7.49
N ARG A 46 -24.02 -5.20 -7.50
CA ARG A 46 -25.31 -5.90 -7.50
C ARG A 46 -25.47 -6.77 -8.74
N LEU A 47 -25.14 -6.25 -9.93
CA LEU A 47 -25.17 -7.04 -11.17
C LEU A 47 -24.27 -8.27 -11.10
N LEU A 48 -23.04 -8.12 -10.55
CA LEU A 48 -22.12 -9.22 -10.40
C LEU A 48 -22.65 -10.30 -9.43
N VAL A 49 -23.24 -9.89 -8.34
CA VAL A 49 -23.81 -10.83 -7.35
C VAL A 49 -25.05 -11.52 -7.89
N GLU A 50 -26.03 -10.77 -8.43
CA GLU A 50 -27.34 -11.30 -8.83
C GLU A 50 -27.29 -12.09 -10.15
N LYS A 51 -26.54 -11.62 -11.15
CA LYS A 51 -26.49 -12.30 -12.47
C LYS A 51 -25.44 -13.40 -12.56
N PHE A 52 -24.31 -13.25 -11.85
CA PHE A 52 -23.18 -14.16 -12.00
C PHE A 52 -22.85 -14.96 -10.76
N ASP A 53 -23.65 -14.83 -9.68
CA ASP A 53 -23.41 -15.51 -8.39
C ASP A 53 -21.94 -15.28 -7.94
N SER A 54 -21.51 -14.03 -8.04
CA SER A 54 -20.13 -13.70 -7.72
C SER A 54 -19.89 -13.72 -6.21
N ARG A 55 -18.73 -14.22 -5.83
CA ARG A 55 -18.27 -14.22 -4.46
C ARG A 55 -17.34 -13.02 -4.22
N PHE A 56 -17.62 -12.26 -3.19
CA PHE A 56 -16.74 -11.22 -2.70
C PHE A 56 -15.47 -11.81 -2.08
N CYS A 57 -14.31 -11.28 -2.44
CA CYS A 57 -13.02 -11.66 -1.88
C CYS A 57 -12.53 -10.64 -0.85
N THR A 58 -12.28 -9.41 -1.31
CA THR A 58 -11.80 -8.30 -0.47
C THR A 58 -11.94 -6.96 -1.20
N ILE A 59 -11.61 -5.88 -0.50
CA ILE A 59 -11.43 -4.54 -1.05
C ILE A 59 -9.98 -4.13 -0.85
N THR A 60 -9.33 -3.63 -1.89
CA THR A 60 -8.01 -3.00 -1.80
C THR A 60 -8.17 -1.50 -1.95
N ALA A 61 -7.63 -0.73 -1.03
CA ALA A 61 -7.54 0.72 -1.13
C ALA A 61 -6.09 1.14 -1.44
N VAL A 62 -5.94 2.09 -2.35
CA VAL A 62 -4.63 2.64 -2.75
C VAL A 62 -4.73 4.15 -2.74
N ASP A 63 -3.77 4.80 -2.09
CA ASP A 63 -3.56 6.24 -2.22
C ASP A 63 -2.54 6.49 -3.33
N ASN A 64 -2.97 7.05 -4.47
CA ASN A 64 -2.08 7.34 -5.60
C ASN A 64 -1.38 8.72 -5.48
N GLY A 65 -1.68 9.47 -4.42
CA GLY A 65 -1.16 10.82 -4.17
C GLY A 65 -2.20 11.90 -4.44
N VAL A 66 -2.99 11.79 -5.49
CA VAL A 66 -4.07 12.73 -5.89
C VAL A 66 -5.42 12.24 -5.34
N ASP A 67 -5.76 10.98 -5.62
CA ASP A 67 -7.04 10.38 -5.28
C ASP A 67 -6.84 9.05 -4.55
N PHE A 68 -7.93 8.50 -4.04
CA PHE A 68 -7.98 7.11 -3.59
C PHE A 68 -8.55 6.23 -4.68
N GLU A 69 -7.98 5.05 -4.83
CA GLU A 69 -8.49 4.00 -5.69
C GLU A 69 -9.02 2.87 -4.82
N LEU A 70 -10.29 2.54 -4.98
CA LEU A 70 -10.90 1.38 -4.33
C LEU A 70 -11.11 0.28 -5.37
N ILE A 71 -10.60 -0.90 -5.08
CA ILE A 71 -10.65 -2.06 -5.97
C ILE A 71 -11.37 -3.19 -5.24
N TYR A 72 -12.56 -3.53 -5.72
CA TYR A 72 -13.38 -4.63 -5.22
C TYR A 72 -13.05 -5.89 -6.00
N HIS A 73 -12.58 -6.91 -5.33
CA HIS A 73 -12.19 -8.19 -5.92
C HIS A 73 -13.35 -9.17 -5.83
N MET A 74 -13.91 -9.52 -6.99
CA MET A 74 -15.04 -10.44 -7.12
C MET A 74 -14.62 -11.71 -7.83
N SER A 75 -14.93 -12.86 -7.27
CA SER A 75 -14.62 -14.17 -7.87
C SER A 75 -15.87 -14.78 -8.49
N ILE A 76 -15.79 -15.17 -9.75
CA ILE A 76 -16.86 -15.79 -10.52
C ILE A 76 -16.31 -17.08 -11.14
N LYS A 77 -16.69 -18.24 -10.62
CA LYS A 77 -16.29 -19.56 -11.14
C LYS A 77 -14.77 -19.68 -11.42
N GLY A 78 -13.95 -19.14 -10.52
CA GLY A 78 -12.48 -19.18 -10.62
C GLY A 78 -11.84 -18.10 -11.50
N LEU A 79 -12.62 -17.13 -11.99
CA LEU A 79 -12.16 -15.89 -12.59
C LEU A 79 -12.28 -14.78 -11.53
N VAL A 80 -11.24 -13.95 -11.38
CA VAL A 80 -11.30 -12.77 -10.50
C VAL A 80 -11.49 -11.52 -11.35
N ILE A 81 -12.60 -10.85 -11.13
CA ILE A 81 -12.91 -9.55 -11.73
C ILE A 81 -12.69 -8.46 -10.70
N ASN A 82 -11.98 -7.42 -11.09
CA ASN A 82 -11.66 -6.29 -10.25
C ASN A 82 -12.50 -5.09 -10.68
N VAL A 83 -13.34 -4.62 -9.80
CA VAL A 83 -14.13 -3.40 -10.01
C VAL A 83 -13.42 -2.27 -9.30
N LYS A 84 -12.88 -1.34 -10.08
CA LYS A 84 -12.13 -0.19 -9.59
C LYS A 84 -12.98 1.06 -9.65
N THR A 85 -12.98 1.84 -8.58
CA THR A 85 -13.54 3.19 -8.55
C THR A 85 -12.55 4.17 -7.95
N VAL A 86 -12.64 5.43 -8.37
CA VAL A 86 -11.78 6.52 -7.89
C VAL A 86 -12.59 7.39 -6.94
N VAL A 87 -12.01 7.73 -5.80
CA VAL A 87 -12.60 8.58 -4.76
C VAL A 87 -11.69 9.77 -4.54
N PRO A 88 -12.14 11.00 -4.86
CA PRO A 88 -11.36 12.21 -4.64
C PRO A 88 -11.00 12.38 -3.16
N LYS A 89 -9.78 12.83 -2.87
CA LYS A 89 -9.32 13.05 -1.49
C LYS A 89 -10.12 14.13 -0.76
N GLU A 90 -10.60 15.10 -1.50
CA GLU A 90 -11.40 16.22 -0.96
C GLU A 90 -12.79 15.75 -0.51
N GLU A 91 -13.37 14.81 -1.26
CA GLU A 91 -14.64 14.17 -0.95
C GLU A 91 -14.40 12.68 -0.66
N SER A 92 -13.71 12.36 0.41
CA SER A 92 -13.36 10.98 0.79
C SER A 92 -14.60 10.18 1.23
N GLU A 93 -15.64 10.14 0.39
CA GLU A 93 -16.88 9.45 0.67
C GLU A 93 -17.28 8.50 -0.46
N VAL A 94 -17.80 7.33 -0.08
CA VAL A 94 -18.31 6.32 -1.01
C VAL A 94 -19.50 5.59 -0.39
N ALA A 95 -20.41 5.09 -1.21
CA ALA A 95 -21.51 4.30 -0.69
C ALA A 95 -21.03 2.93 -0.18
N SER A 96 -21.47 2.55 1.03
CA SER A 96 -21.19 1.22 1.60
C SER A 96 -21.86 0.13 0.76
N VAL A 97 -21.12 -0.92 0.47
CA VAL A 97 -21.62 -2.10 -0.26
C VAL A 97 -22.21 -3.17 0.67
N THR A 98 -22.24 -2.94 1.97
CA THR A 98 -22.67 -3.90 3.00
C THR A 98 -24.13 -4.33 2.86
N LYS A 99 -24.98 -3.49 2.24
CA LYS A 99 -26.38 -3.86 1.94
C LYS A 99 -26.49 -4.96 0.88
N ILE A 100 -25.51 -5.06 -0.01
CA ILE A 100 -25.45 -6.08 -1.06
C ILE A 100 -24.58 -7.24 -0.61
N ILE A 101 -23.44 -6.90 0.02
CA ILE A 101 -22.39 -7.83 0.44
C ILE A 101 -22.08 -7.59 1.93
N PRO A 102 -22.81 -8.22 2.85
CA PRO A 102 -22.59 -8.00 4.29
C PRO A 102 -21.17 -8.31 4.75
N GLY A 103 -20.49 -9.26 4.10
CA GLY A 103 -19.10 -9.63 4.39
C GLY A 103 -18.07 -8.53 4.09
N ALA A 104 -18.43 -7.47 3.37
CA ALA A 104 -17.56 -6.34 3.09
C ALA A 104 -17.37 -5.40 4.30
N ALA A 105 -18.22 -5.51 5.34
CA ALA A 105 -18.19 -4.61 6.50
C ALA A 105 -16.83 -4.50 7.18
N THR A 106 -16.14 -5.62 7.35
CA THR A 106 -14.80 -5.63 7.97
C THR A 106 -13.77 -4.91 7.10
N ALA A 107 -13.78 -5.15 5.78
CA ALA A 107 -12.85 -4.49 4.85
C ALA A 107 -13.13 -2.99 4.73
N GLU A 108 -14.41 -2.57 4.73
CA GLU A 108 -14.77 -1.15 4.74
C GLU A 108 -14.31 -0.46 6.03
N ARG A 109 -14.46 -1.10 7.19
CA ARG A 109 -13.96 -0.58 8.48
C ARG A 109 -12.45 -0.44 8.49
N GLU A 110 -11.73 -1.43 7.97
CA GLU A 110 -10.27 -1.38 7.81
C GLU A 110 -9.85 -0.16 6.98
N ILE A 111 -10.51 0.08 5.86
CA ILE A 111 -10.24 1.21 4.98
C ILE A 111 -10.59 2.55 5.67
N CYS A 112 -11.71 2.60 6.42
CA CYS A 112 -12.03 3.76 7.25
C CYS A 112 -10.90 4.10 8.21
N ASP A 113 -10.35 3.10 8.88
CA ASP A 113 -9.28 3.29 9.85
C ASP A 113 -7.99 3.78 9.21
N LEU A 114 -7.59 3.16 8.10
CA LEU A 114 -6.27 3.38 7.51
C LEU A 114 -6.20 4.57 6.56
N PHE A 115 -7.28 4.86 5.83
CA PHE A 115 -7.32 5.93 4.82
C PHE A 115 -8.29 7.07 5.17
N LYS A 116 -9.13 6.92 6.21
CA LYS A 116 -10.19 7.89 6.55
C LYS A 116 -11.15 8.14 5.38
N ILE A 117 -11.51 7.09 4.67
CA ILE A 117 -12.58 7.11 3.67
C ILE A 117 -13.89 6.79 4.39
N ASN A 118 -14.90 7.65 4.21
CA ASN A 118 -16.21 7.48 4.83
C ASN A 118 -17.11 6.61 3.95
N PHE A 119 -17.60 5.49 4.49
CA PHE A 119 -18.56 4.62 3.79
C PHE A 119 -19.99 4.94 4.23
N LYS A 120 -20.74 5.68 3.37
CA LYS A 120 -22.12 6.05 3.65
C LYS A 120 -23.01 4.80 3.74
N GLY A 121 -23.62 4.60 4.91
CA GLY A 121 -24.52 3.47 5.16
C GLY A 121 -23.84 2.24 5.79
N LEU A 122 -22.58 2.34 6.16
CA LEU A 122 -21.90 1.35 7.01
C LEU A 122 -22.49 1.41 8.42
N ALA A 123 -23.04 0.31 8.90
CA ALA A 123 -23.75 0.24 10.18
C ALA A 123 -22.83 0.39 11.39
N ASP A 124 -21.63 -0.19 11.33
CA ASP A 124 -20.62 -0.13 12.40
C ASP A 124 -19.35 0.51 11.91
N SER A 125 -19.09 1.75 12.35
CA SER A 125 -17.89 2.52 12.01
C SER A 125 -16.87 2.59 13.16
N ARG A 126 -16.99 1.72 14.18
CA ARG A 126 -16.02 1.68 15.28
C ARG A 126 -14.65 1.26 14.77
N PRO A 127 -13.56 1.82 15.31
CA PRO A 127 -12.21 1.42 14.96
C PRO A 127 -12.04 -0.10 15.04
N LEU A 128 -11.33 -0.66 14.07
CA LEU A 128 -11.05 -2.10 13.98
C LEU A 128 -9.57 -2.40 14.20
N ILE A 129 -8.70 -1.60 13.58
CA ILE A 129 -7.25 -1.85 13.56
C ILE A 129 -6.51 -0.79 14.38
N VAL A 130 -6.90 0.49 14.22
CA VAL A 130 -6.23 1.58 14.92
C VAL A 130 -6.77 1.77 16.34
N PRO A 131 -5.94 2.17 17.31
CA PRO A 131 -6.41 2.57 18.63
C PRO A 131 -7.44 3.69 18.54
N SER A 132 -8.38 3.75 19.50
CA SER A 132 -9.43 4.77 19.54
C SER A 132 -8.88 6.20 19.58
N GLU A 133 -7.72 6.38 20.20
CA GLU A 133 -7.02 7.67 20.31
C GLU A 133 -6.51 8.19 18.95
N TRP A 134 -6.35 7.33 17.96
CA TRP A 134 -5.90 7.68 16.61
C TRP A 134 -7.05 8.02 15.66
N ARG A 135 -8.28 7.82 16.10
CA ARG A 135 -9.47 7.93 15.23
C ARG A 135 -9.53 9.26 14.49
N ASP A 136 -9.22 10.37 15.16
CA ASP A 136 -9.39 11.71 14.60
C ASP A 136 -8.07 12.37 14.17
N VAL A 137 -6.94 11.73 14.48
CA VAL A 137 -5.64 12.37 14.35
C VAL A 137 -4.87 11.94 13.11
N LYS A 138 -4.91 10.66 12.71
CA LYS A 138 -4.03 10.13 11.65
C LYS A 138 -4.71 9.10 10.76
N ALA A 139 -4.41 9.17 9.48
CA ALA A 139 -4.66 8.14 8.49
C ALA A 139 -3.33 7.46 8.14
N PRO A 140 -2.99 6.29 8.73
CA PRO A 140 -1.65 5.71 8.65
C PRO A 140 -1.15 5.43 7.23
N LEU A 141 -2.06 5.15 6.30
CA LEU A 141 -1.72 4.82 4.91
C LEU A 141 -1.99 5.96 3.91
N ARG A 142 -2.42 7.13 4.40
CA ARG A 142 -2.64 8.29 3.55
C ARG A 142 -1.33 8.97 3.20
N LYS A 143 -1.08 9.17 1.90
CA LYS A 143 0.08 9.92 1.43
C LYS A 143 -0.17 11.42 1.57
N PRO A 144 0.84 12.23 1.94
CA PRO A 144 0.71 13.68 1.95
C PRO A 144 0.48 14.22 0.53
N MET A 145 -0.41 15.23 0.38
CA MET A 145 -0.76 15.81 -0.93
C MET A 145 0.38 16.58 -1.59
N SER A 146 1.31 17.11 -0.82
CA SER A 146 2.43 17.96 -1.27
C SER A 146 3.80 17.31 -1.06
N GLY A 147 3.97 16.07 -1.52
CA GLY A 147 5.21 15.34 -1.30
C GLY A 147 5.39 14.91 0.15
N ILE A 148 6.58 14.44 0.49
CA ILE A 148 6.89 14.05 1.87
C ILE A 148 7.01 15.33 2.69
N VAL A 149 6.01 15.59 3.53
CA VAL A 149 6.11 16.68 4.50
C VAL A 149 7.23 16.34 5.48
N ALA A 150 8.10 17.29 5.76
CA ALA A 150 9.28 17.09 6.63
C ALA A 150 8.94 16.47 8.00
N GLU A 151 7.74 16.73 8.51
CA GLU A 151 7.24 16.13 9.76
C GLU A 151 7.05 14.60 9.71
N TYR A 152 6.86 14.02 8.52
CA TYR A 152 6.70 12.57 8.32
C TYR A 152 7.98 11.88 7.84
N GLN A 153 9.00 12.65 7.47
CA GLN A 153 10.31 12.07 7.25
C GLN A 153 10.86 11.64 8.61
N LYS A 154 10.96 10.32 8.79
CA LYS A 154 11.88 9.86 9.83
C LYS A 154 13.22 10.49 9.51
N PRO A 155 13.82 11.23 10.44
CA PRO A 155 15.10 11.85 10.16
C PRO A 155 16.05 10.77 9.65
N THR A 156 16.65 11.00 8.50
CA THR A 156 17.69 10.10 7.99
C THR A 156 18.84 10.09 8.98
N VAL A 157 19.64 9.05 8.98
CA VAL A 157 20.85 8.97 9.81
C VAL A 157 21.69 10.25 9.67
N GLU A 158 21.77 10.81 8.46
CA GLU A 158 22.45 12.07 8.16
C GLU A 158 21.85 13.28 8.89
N THR A 159 20.51 13.40 8.86
CA THR A 159 19.80 14.50 9.56
C THR A 159 19.97 14.40 11.07
N LEU A 160 19.94 13.19 11.61
CA LEU A 160 20.16 12.94 13.05
C LEU A 160 21.61 13.23 13.45
N MET A 161 22.57 12.93 12.58
CA MET A 161 23.98 13.28 12.78
C MET A 161 24.21 14.80 12.73
N GLN A 162 23.58 15.50 11.78
CA GLN A 162 23.62 16.97 11.70
C GLN A 162 23.02 17.64 12.94
N GLN A 163 22.02 17.02 13.55
CA GLN A 163 21.39 17.48 14.79
C GLN A 163 22.19 17.10 16.06
N GLY A 164 23.35 16.46 15.91
CA GLY A 164 24.20 16.05 17.03
C GLY A 164 23.66 14.88 17.84
N GLN A 165 22.74 14.10 17.30
CA GLN A 165 22.24 12.92 18.00
C GLN A 165 23.26 11.79 17.94
N VAL A 166 23.49 11.13 19.09
CA VAL A 166 24.46 10.06 19.25
C VAL A 166 23.86 8.74 18.80
N PHE A 167 24.50 8.09 17.83
CA PHE A 167 24.14 6.72 17.43
C PHE A 167 25.03 5.73 18.18
N THR A 168 24.40 4.83 18.91
CA THR A 168 25.11 3.67 19.47
C THR A 168 25.18 2.58 18.40
N MET A 169 26.39 2.22 18.04
CA MET A 169 26.60 1.13 17.11
C MET A 169 26.14 -0.20 17.74
N PRO A 170 25.35 -1.04 17.01
CA PRO A 170 24.95 -2.35 17.50
C PRO A 170 26.15 -3.19 17.94
N SER A 171 25.99 -3.96 19.01
CA SER A 171 27.06 -4.81 19.58
C SER A 171 27.65 -5.79 18.58
N SER A 172 26.81 -6.33 17.68
CA SER A 172 27.26 -7.22 16.60
C SER A 172 28.20 -6.54 15.61
N VAL A 173 27.95 -5.28 15.28
CA VAL A 173 28.81 -4.50 14.38
C VAL A 173 30.11 -4.13 15.07
N LYS A 174 30.07 -3.77 16.37
CA LYS A 174 31.31 -3.54 17.17
C LYS A 174 32.18 -4.77 17.20
N ALA A 175 31.60 -5.94 17.48
CA ALA A 175 32.36 -7.21 17.54
C ALA A 175 32.99 -7.58 16.19
N HIS A 176 32.28 -7.33 15.10
CA HIS A 176 32.77 -7.58 13.75
C HIS A 176 33.92 -6.64 13.38
N ARG A 177 33.83 -5.36 13.72
CA ARG A 177 34.91 -4.37 13.52
C ARG A 177 36.18 -4.72 14.33
N GLN A 178 36.00 -5.15 15.56
CA GLN A 178 37.14 -5.60 16.39
C GLN A 178 37.87 -6.80 15.77
N LYS A 179 37.12 -7.77 15.21
CA LYS A 179 37.71 -8.92 14.48
C LYS A 179 38.53 -8.48 13.26
N LEU A 180 38.07 -7.41 12.56
CA LEU A 180 38.75 -6.87 11.39
C LEU A 180 39.88 -5.88 11.74
N LYS A 181 40.14 -5.65 13.01
CA LYS A 181 41.17 -4.67 13.51
C LYS A 181 40.92 -3.25 12.95
N LEU A 182 39.69 -2.89 12.72
CA LEU A 182 39.34 -1.54 12.26
C LEU A 182 39.31 -0.56 13.45
N PRO A 183 39.65 0.72 13.22
CA PRO A 183 39.69 1.72 14.30
C PRO A 183 38.29 1.85 14.94
N GLU A 184 38.28 2.08 16.26
CA GLU A 184 37.04 2.35 16.99
C GLU A 184 36.42 3.67 16.49
N ILE A 185 35.19 3.60 16.02
CA ILE A 185 34.42 4.81 15.67
C ILE A 185 33.90 5.38 17.00
N GLN A 186 34.38 6.55 17.38
CA GLN A 186 33.84 7.26 18.53
C GLN A 186 32.38 7.62 18.26
N THR A 187 31.52 7.30 19.22
CA THR A 187 30.04 7.43 19.10
C THR A 187 29.55 8.88 19.06
N THR A 188 30.42 9.86 19.10
CA THR A 188 30.12 11.30 18.98
C THR A 188 30.41 11.77 17.55
N MET A 189 29.64 11.26 16.59
CA MET A 189 29.84 11.63 15.18
C MET A 189 28.86 12.70 14.75
N ALA A 190 28.97 13.87 15.31
CA ALA A 190 28.25 15.07 14.86
C ALA A 190 29.03 15.92 13.86
N ARG A 191 30.14 15.40 13.27
CA ARG A 191 30.98 16.21 12.39
C ARG A 191 30.96 15.70 10.95
N PRO A 192 30.84 16.63 9.96
CA PRO A 192 30.90 16.25 8.53
C PRO A 192 32.20 15.54 8.12
N GLU A 193 33.27 15.73 8.88
CA GLU A 193 34.55 15.04 8.72
C GLU A 193 34.44 13.53 8.95
N ALA A 194 33.61 13.13 9.93
CA ALA A 194 33.41 11.72 10.24
C ALA A 194 32.57 10.98 9.17
N LEU A 195 31.74 11.68 8.41
CA LEU A 195 31.05 11.12 7.24
C LEU A 195 32.02 10.87 6.09
N LYS A 196 33.03 11.74 5.90
CA LYS A 196 34.10 11.50 4.92
C LYS A 196 34.95 10.31 5.31
N GLU A 197 35.36 10.20 6.58
CA GLU A 197 36.07 9.02 7.08
C GLU A 197 35.27 7.73 6.94
N LEU A 198 33.95 7.76 7.16
CA LEU A 198 33.09 6.60 6.93
C LEU A 198 33.01 6.22 5.43
N HIS A 199 33.02 7.21 4.55
CA HIS A 199 33.01 6.97 3.10
C HIS A 199 34.35 6.38 2.65
N GLU A 200 35.45 6.96 3.11
CA GLU A 200 36.81 6.45 2.86
C GLU A 200 37.04 5.05 3.44
N ILE A 201 36.50 4.77 4.63
CA ILE A 201 36.53 3.44 5.22
C ILE A 201 35.63 2.45 4.45
N ALA A 202 34.49 2.90 3.96
CA ALA A 202 33.58 2.07 3.14
C ALA A 202 34.17 1.77 1.76
N GLU A 203 34.96 2.70 1.20
CA GLU A 203 35.71 2.49 -0.05
C GLU A 203 36.97 1.66 0.14
N ALA A 204 37.70 1.86 1.26
CA ALA A 204 38.95 1.13 1.58
C ALA A 204 38.68 -0.30 2.07
N VAL A 205 37.53 -0.56 2.71
CA VAL A 205 37.06 -1.91 2.98
C VAL A 205 36.47 -2.42 1.66
N GLU A 206 37.27 -3.12 0.87
CA GLU A 206 36.73 -3.97 -0.19
C GLU A 206 35.61 -4.81 0.46
N PHE A 207 34.39 -4.46 0.14
CA PHE A 207 33.20 -5.17 0.62
C PHE A 207 33.42 -6.63 0.27
N ASP A 208 33.65 -7.48 1.28
CA ASP A 208 33.97 -8.89 1.00
C ASP A 208 32.81 -9.46 0.21
N LYS A 209 33.03 -9.60 -1.10
CA LYS A 209 32.04 -10.11 -2.08
C LYS A 209 31.56 -11.52 -1.71
N ARG A 210 32.16 -12.12 -0.68
CA ARG A 210 31.80 -13.46 -0.17
C ARG A 210 30.69 -13.43 0.87
N VAL A 211 30.43 -12.30 1.51
CA VAL A 211 29.41 -12.19 2.57
C VAL A 211 28.32 -11.25 2.13
N GLY A 212 27.08 -11.71 2.14
CA GLY A 212 25.90 -10.90 1.81
C GLY A 212 24.91 -11.60 0.89
N TYR A 213 23.90 -10.86 0.47
CA TYR A 213 22.88 -11.37 -0.44
C TYR A 213 23.24 -11.06 -1.90
N ASP A 214 23.44 -12.08 -2.72
CA ASP A 214 23.64 -11.93 -4.15
C ASP A 214 22.29 -11.71 -4.84
N ARG A 215 22.01 -10.47 -5.23
CA ARG A 215 20.76 -10.09 -5.90
C ARG A 215 20.57 -10.78 -7.26
N LEU A 216 21.69 -11.06 -7.96
CA LEU A 216 21.61 -11.71 -9.27
C LEU A 216 21.33 -13.20 -9.13
N LYS A 217 21.94 -13.86 -8.16
CA LYS A 217 21.77 -15.31 -7.91
C LYS A 217 20.66 -15.61 -6.92
N LYS A 218 20.04 -14.59 -6.30
CA LYS A 218 19.00 -14.72 -5.26
C LYS A 218 19.40 -15.67 -4.11
N LYS A 219 20.66 -15.68 -3.72
CA LYS A 219 21.21 -16.54 -2.65
C LYS A 219 22.04 -15.73 -1.67
N LEU A 220 21.99 -16.14 -0.39
CA LEU A 220 22.93 -15.67 0.62
C LEU A 220 24.32 -16.23 0.30
N ARG A 221 25.34 -15.37 0.38
CA ARG A 221 26.74 -15.75 0.31
C ARG A 221 27.23 -15.89 1.76
N TYR A 222 27.70 -17.04 2.09
CA TYR A 222 28.35 -17.33 3.36
C TYR A 222 29.86 -17.34 3.18
#